data_824503160bbda611c0d9ac03e53d75ac
#
_entry.id   824503160bbda611c0d9ac03e53d75ac
#
_cell.length_a   1.000
_cell.length_b   1.000
_cell.length_c   1.000
_cell.angle_alpha   90.00
_cell.angle_beta   90.00
_cell.angle_gamma   90.00
#
_symmetry.space_group_name_H-M   'P 1'
#
loop_
_entity.id
_entity.type
_entity.pdbx_description
1 polymer ?
#
loop_
_entity_poly.entity_id
_entity_poly.type
_entity_poly.pdbx_seq_one_letter_code
_entity_poly.pdbx_strand_id
1 'polypeptide(L)'
;MPTSARQQFIVSQQVVPALINGLINGAIAWAMHRHTLELGLWDRGAYAIDLLATGFLLPAISWLIILPLLQRQATAGKAPMLAGLPRPWLLRWMPSARWSGTAMIGLMGMLLVGGGVVLALQLAGSPDFSGSAYAVFKTAFGGLVTVLLQPVMVFAALEGLERA
;
A
#
# COMPACT_ATOMS: atom_id res chain seq x y z
N MET A 1 -10.68 12.46 22.26
CA MET A 1 -10.47 11.01 22.45
C MET A 1 -9.15 10.80 23.18
N PRO A 2 -9.07 9.89 24.18
CA PRO A 2 -7.81 9.56 24.82
C PRO A 2 -6.83 8.99 23.79
N THR A 3 -5.53 9.24 24.00
CA THR A 3 -4.41 8.86 23.09
C THR A 3 -4.44 7.37 22.71
N SER A 4 -4.88 6.50 23.63
CA SER A 4 -5.01 5.05 23.44
C SER A 4 -6.04 4.64 22.37
N ALA A 5 -7.21 5.29 22.33
CA ALA A 5 -8.27 4.97 21.37
C ALA A 5 -7.85 5.36 19.93
N ARG A 6 -7.09 6.44 19.81
CA ARG A 6 -6.55 6.92 18.55
C ARG A 6 -5.43 6.01 18.01
N GLN A 7 -4.52 5.57 18.89
CA GLN A 7 -3.50 4.61 18.53
C GLN A 7 -4.11 3.28 18.10
N GLN A 8 -5.11 2.79 18.84
CA GLN A 8 -5.83 1.57 18.46
C GLN A 8 -6.52 1.68 17.11
N PHE A 9 -7.11 2.84 16.77
CA PHE A 9 -7.71 3.07 15.46
C PHE A 9 -6.65 2.99 14.35
N ILE A 10 -5.52 3.71 14.49
CA ILE A 10 -4.46 3.70 13.48
C ILE A 10 -3.88 2.29 13.32
N VAL A 11 -3.59 1.58 14.42
CA VAL A 11 -3.05 0.22 14.38
C VAL A 11 -4.03 -0.75 13.71
N SER A 12 -5.32 -0.69 14.04
CA SER A 12 -6.33 -1.54 13.41
C SER A 12 -6.50 -1.27 11.91
N GLN A 13 -6.35 -0.01 11.50
CA GLN A 13 -6.38 0.38 10.09
C GLN A 13 -5.08 0.03 9.33
N GLN A 14 -4.02 -0.37 10.02
CA GLN A 14 -2.75 -0.75 9.40
C GLN A 14 -2.51 -2.26 9.40
N VAL A 15 -2.63 -2.90 10.56
CA VAL A 15 -2.19 -4.31 10.74
C VAL A 15 -3.05 -5.27 9.94
N VAL A 16 -4.37 -5.16 10.06
CA VAL A 16 -5.29 -6.06 9.36
C VAL A 16 -5.18 -5.91 7.84
N PRO A 17 -5.25 -4.70 7.26
CA PRO A 17 -5.04 -4.54 5.82
C PRO A 17 -3.67 -5.01 5.34
N ALA A 18 -2.59 -4.78 6.11
CA ALA A 18 -1.25 -5.21 5.74
C ALA A 18 -1.15 -6.74 5.66
N LEU A 19 -1.71 -7.46 6.62
CA LEU A 19 -1.76 -8.92 6.62
C LEU A 19 -2.58 -9.44 5.44
N ILE A 20 -3.78 -8.90 5.22
CA ILE A 20 -4.66 -9.31 4.11
C ILE A 20 -3.97 -9.07 2.77
N ASN A 21 -3.45 -7.87 2.55
CA ASN A 21 -2.79 -7.51 1.30
C ASN A 21 -1.52 -8.31 1.06
N GLY A 22 -0.74 -8.56 2.11
CA GLY A 22 0.44 -9.42 2.03
C GLY A 22 0.04 -10.85 1.62
N LEU A 23 -0.90 -11.46 2.32
CA LEU A 23 -1.36 -12.83 2.04
C LEU A 23 -1.97 -12.97 0.64
N ILE A 24 -2.80 -12.02 0.21
CA ILE A 24 -3.39 -12.04 -1.15
C ILE A 24 -2.29 -11.96 -2.20
N ASN A 25 -1.34 -11.03 -2.06
CA ASN A 25 -0.25 -10.86 -3.02
C ASN A 25 0.67 -12.09 -3.06
N GLY A 26 0.99 -12.66 -1.91
CA GLY A 26 1.75 -13.90 -1.83
C GLY A 26 1.03 -15.10 -2.45
N ALA A 27 -0.27 -15.25 -2.17
CA ALA A 27 -1.08 -16.33 -2.75
C ALA A 27 -1.17 -16.21 -4.28
N ILE A 28 -1.36 -15.00 -4.82
CA ILE A 28 -1.35 -14.75 -6.27
C ILE A 28 0.01 -15.11 -6.85
N ALA A 29 1.11 -14.63 -6.27
CA ALA A 29 2.45 -14.94 -6.74
C ALA A 29 2.74 -16.45 -6.69
N TRP A 30 2.31 -17.14 -5.62
CA TRP A 30 2.44 -18.59 -5.52
C TRP A 30 1.64 -19.31 -6.61
N ALA A 31 0.39 -18.93 -6.82
CA ALA A 31 -0.46 -19.55 -7.84
C ALA A 31 0.13 -19.39 -9.24
N MET A 32 0.72 -18.22 -9.54
CA MET A 32 1.32 -17.93 -10.85
C MET A 32 2.68 -18.60 -11.06
N HIS A 33 3.51 -18.69 -10.01
CA HIS A 33 4.94 -19.04 -10.16
C HIS A 33 5.38 -20.32 -9.44
N ARG A 34 4.48 -21.05 -8.75
CA ARG A 34 4.83 -22.24 -7.95
C ARG A 34 5.66 -23.31 -8.67
N HIS A 35 5.57 -23.38 -9.99
CA HIS A 35 6.30 -24.32 -10.83
C HIS A 35 7.51 -23.70 -11.52
N THR A 36 7.77 -22.41 -11.32
CA THR A 36 8.92 -21.72 -11.92
C THR A 36 10.13 -21.94 -11.05
N LEU A 37 11.20 -22.45 -11.67
CA LEU A 37 12.46 -22.75 -10.97
C LEU A 37 13.27 -21.48 -10.72
N GLU A 38 13.29 -20.56 -11.69
CA GLU A 38 14.05 -19.33 -11.64
C GLU A 38 13.23 -18.16 -12.20
N LEU A 39 13.14 -17.09 -11.40
CA LEU A 39 12.57 -15.79 -11.75
C LEU A 39 13.67 -14.75 -11.66
N GLY A 40 14.03 -14.14 -12.77
CA GLY A 40 15.00 -13.06 -12.83
C GLY A 40 14.35 -11.69 -12.65
N LEU A 41 15.15 -10.70 -12.23
CA LEU A 41 14.65 -9.34 -11.98
C LEU A 41 14.08 -8.71 -13.27
N TRP A 42 14.80 -8.79 -14.40
CA TRP A 42 14.42 -8.17 -15.66
C TRP A 42 14.18 -9.16 -16.81
N ASP A 43 14.65 -10.37 -16.66
CA ASP A 43 14.47 -11.48 -17.61
C ASP A 43 13.60 -12.58 -17.01
N ARG A 44 13.58 -13.78 -17.52
CA ARG A 44 12.96 -15.00 -16.94
C ARG A 44 11.77 -14.74 -16.00
N GLY A 45 10.75 -14.05 -16.48
CA GLY A 45 9.55 -13.71 -15.71
C GLY A 45 9.52 -12.29 -15.17
N ALA A 46 10.62 -11.51 -15.30
CA ALA A 46 10.71 -10.06 -15.08
C ALA A 46 9.96 -9.58 -13.83
N TYR A 47 10.26 -10.14 -12.65
CA TYR A 47 9.52 -9.84 -11.43
C TYR A 47 9.61 -8.36 -11.01
N ALA A 48 10.55 -7.56 -11.56
CA ALA A 48 10.57 -6.11 -11.37
C ALA A 48 9.28 -5.45 -11.86
N ILE A 49 8.76 -5.89 -13.02
CA ILE A 49 7.50 -5.36 -13.58
C ILE A 49 6.33 -5.68 -12.65
N ASP A 50 6.28 -6.90 -12.11
CA ASP A 50 5.25 -7.31 -11.16
C ASP A 50 5.33 -6.51 -9.85
N LEU A 51 6.52 -6.19 -9.34
CA LEU A 51 6.70 -5.34 -8.17
C LEU A 51 6.24 -3.91 -8.43
N LEU A 52 6.58 -3.32 -9.58
CA LEU A 52 6.13 -1.98 -9.97
C LEU A 52 4.61 -1.94 -10.15
N ALA A 53 4.04 -2.92 -10.86
CA ALA A 53 2.60 -3.03 -11.04
C ALA A 53 1.87 -3.18 -9.71
N THR A 54 2.37 -4.00 -8.79
CA THR A 54 1.81 -4.15 -7.45
C THR A 54 1.96 -2.87 -6.64
N GLY A 55 3.12 -2.22 -6.73
CA GLY A 55 3.36 -0.92 -6.09
C GLY A 55 2.36 0.15 -6.53
N PHE A 56 1.85 0.07 -7.77
CA PHE A 56 0.79 0.94 -8.27
C PHE A 56 -0.61 0.44 -7.90
N LEU A 57 -0.95 -0.79 -8.28
CA LEU A 57 -2.32 -1.31 -8.21
C LEU A 57 -2.81 -1.49 -6.77
N LEU A 58 -1.94 -1.99 -5.89
CA LEU A 58 -2.32 -2.27 -4.51
C LEU A 58 -2.78 -0.99 -3.76
N PRO A 59 -2.00 0.10 -3.70
CA PRO A 59 -2.47 1.32 -3.05
C PRO A 59 -3.60 2.01 -3.82
N ALA A 60 -3.63 1.93 -5.15
CA ALA A 60 -4.72 2.50 -5.95
C ALA A 60 -6.07 1.83 -5.63
N ILE A 61 -6.12 0.51 -5.60
CA ILE A 61 -7.32 -0.26 -5.24
C ILE A 61 -7.68 -0.02 -3.76
N SER A 62 -6.68 -0.03 -2.87
CA SER A 62 -6.89 0.25 -1.44
C SER A 62 -7.51 1.63 -1.23
N TRP A 63 -7.06 2.66 -1.94
CA TRP A 63 -7.63 4.00 -1.88
C TRP A 63 -9.11 4.02 -2.28
N LEU A 64 -9.47 3.33 -3.37
CA LEU A 64 -10.85 3.26 -3.84
C LEU A 64 -11.80 2.60 -2.83
N ILE A 65 -11.28 1.71 -1.98
CA ILE A 65 -12.03 1.02 -0.91
C ILE A 65 -12.05 1.87 0.37
N ILE A 66 -10.90 2.39 0.78
CA ILE A 66 -10.73 3.08 2.06
C ILE A 66 -11.48 4.41 2.06
N LEU A 67 -11.43 5.17 0.97
CA LEU A 67 -12.06 6.48 0.89
C LEU A 67 -13.56 6.44 1.24
N PRO A 68 -14.41 5.63 0.56
CA PRO A 68 -15.82 5.56 0.91
C PRO A 68 -16.08 4.94 2.28
N LEU A 69 -15.23 4.02 2.73
CA LEU A 69 -15.36 3.41 4.05
C LEU A 69 -15.14 4.43 5.16
N LEU A 70 -14.07 5.22 5.08
CA LEU A 70 -13.77 6.27 6.05
C LEU A 70 -14.81 7.39 6.02
N GLN A 71 -15.33 7.73 4.85
CA GLN A 71 -16.43 8.69 4.72
C GLN A 71 -17.65 8.22 5.50
N ARG A 72 -18.06 6.96 5.34
CA ARG A 72 -19.18 6.38 6.10
C ARG A 72 -18.90 6.32 7.61
N GLN A 73 -17.68 6.03 8.02
CA GLN A 73 -17.31 6.01 9.43
C GLN A 73 -17.33 7.42 10.03
N ALA A 74 -16.90 8.42 9.29
CA ALA A 74 -16.91 9.82 9.74
C ALA A 74 -18.35 10.34 9.89
N THR A 75 -19.23 10.09 8.91
CA THR A 75 -20.65 10.48 9.01
C THR A 75 -21.39 9.77 10.15
N ALA A 76 -20.94 8.56 10.52
CA ALA A 76 -21.45 7.82 11.68
C ALA A 76 -20.83 8.25 13.02
N GLY A 77 -19.97 9.27 13.05
CA GLY A 77 -19.26 9.74 14.26
C GLY A 77 -18.22 8.75 14.81
N LYS A 78 -17.82 7.73 14.03
CA LYS A 78 -16.90 6.67 14.44
C LYS A 78 -15.43 6.94 14.06
N ALA A 79 -15.19 7.86 13.13
CA ALA A 79 -13.83 8.25 12.75
C ALA A 79 -13.26 9.28 13.75
N PRO A 80 -11.97 9.18 14.11
CA PRO A 80 -11.34 10.17 14.97
C PRO A 80 -11.17 11.49 14.21
N MET A 81 -11.47 12.61 14.88
CA MET A 81 -11.11 13.92 14.35
C MET A 81 -9.58 14.09 14.32
N LEU A 82 -9.09 14.67 13.23
CA LEU A 82 -7.67 14.95 13.05
C LEU A 82 -7.19 16.25 13.73
N ALA A 83 -8.11 16.95 14.43
CA ALA A 83 -7.80 18.21 15.09
C ALA A 83 -6.55 18.10 15.98
N GLY A 84 -5.56 18.95 15.72
CA GLY A 84 -4.31 19.03 16.47
C GLY A 84 -3.24 18.02 16.06
N LEU A 85 -3.39 17.25 14.95
CA LEU A 85 -2.30 16.45 14.39
C LEU A 85 -1.42 17.27 13.46
N PRO A 86 -0.08 17.04 13.48
CA PRO A 86 0.80 17.57 12.45
C PRO A 86 0.38 16.97 11.10
N ARG A 87 0.03 17.84 10.15
CA ARG A 87 -0.34 17.43 8.80
C ARG A 87 0.91 16.99 8.05
N PRO A 88 0.99 15.75 7.57
CA PRO A 88 2.08 15.33 6.71
C PRO A 88 2.15 16.26 5.49
N TRP A 89 3.34 16.74 5.14
CA TRP A 89 3.54 17.65 4.01
C TRP A 89 3.05 17.09 2.68
N LEU A 90 3.07 15.76 2.52
CA LEU A 90 2.55 15.04 1.35
C LEU A 90 1.06 15.30 1.09
N LEU A 91 0.26 15.54 2.14
CA LEU A 91 -1.17 15.78 2.01
C LEU A 91 -1.49 17.10 1.30
N ARG A 92 -0.55 18.04 1.27
CA ARG A 92 -0.72 19.32 0.55
C ARG A 92 -0.85 19.13 -0.97
N TRP A 93 -0.30 18.02 -1.48
CA TRP A 93 -0.31 17.65 -2.91
C TRP A 93 -1.41 16.66 -3.26
N MET A 94 -2.11 16.09 -2.26
CA MET A 94 -3.16 15.11 -2.51
C MET A 94 -4.39 15.79 -3.14
N PRO A 95 -4.80 15.34 -4.34
CA PRO A 95 -6.03 15.83 -4.96
C PRO A 95 -7.24 15.40 -4.14
N SER A 96 -8.22 16.29 -4.00
CA SER A 96 -9.50 15.99 -3.36
C SER A 96 -10.40 15.06 -4.19
N ALA A 97 -10.19 15.02 -5.49
CA ALA A 97 -10.98 14.18 -6.40
C ALA A 97 -10.55 12.70 -6.31
N ARG A 98 -11.54 11.81 -6.27
CA ARG A 98 -11.36 10.36 -6.09
C ARG A 98 -10.36 9.77 -7.08
N TRP A 99 -10.50 10.05 -8.37
CA TRP A 99 -9.70 9.45 -9.44
C TRP A 99 -8.27 9.98 -9.50
N SER A 100 -8.09 11.27 -9.34
CA SER A 100 -6.73 11.86 -9.29
C SER A 100 -5.98 11.43 -8.02
N GLY A 101 -6.68 11.30 -6.90
CA GLY A 101 -6.12 10.71 -5.67
C GLY A 101 -5.70 9.26 -5.88
N THR A 102 -6.51 8.45 -6.58
CA THR A 102 -6.18 7.05 -6.94
C THR A 102 -4.90 6.98 -7.77
N ALA A 103 -4.82 7.79 -8.84
CA ALA A 103 -3.64 7.82 -9.71
C ALA A 103 -2.39 8.26 -8.94
N MET A 104 -2.51 9.30 -8.12
CA MET A 104 -1.40 9.84 -7.35
C MET A 104 -0.86 8.84 -6.32
N ILE A 105 -1.74 8.20 -5.53
CA ILE A 105 -1.30 7.23 -4.53
C ILE A 105 -0.70 5.98 -5.18
N GLY A 106 -1.26 5.56 -6.33
CA GLY A 106 -0.70 4.48 -7.14
C GLY A 106 0.70 4.82 -7.67
N LEU A 107 0.89 6.01 -8.24
CA LEU A 107 2.20 6.47 -8.70
C LEU A 107 3.22 6.59 -7.56
N MET A 108 2.80 7.11 -6.41
CA MET A 108 3.66 7.16 -5.21
C MET A 108 4.09 5.75 -4.78
N GLY A 109 3.16 4.81 -4.73
CA GLY A 109 3.45 3.42 -4.40
C GLY A 109 4.38 2.76 -5.41
N MET A 110 4.15 2.97 -6.70
CA MET A 110 5.00 2.46 -7.77
C MET A 110 6.43 3.02 -7.70
N LEU A 111 6.57 4.34 -7.58
CA LEU A 111 7.88 5.00 -7.66
C LEU A 111 8.67 4.85 -6.36
N LEU A 112 8.04 5.11 -5.20
CA LEU A 112 8.76 5.14 -3.92
C LEU A 112 8.95 3.74 -3.34
N VAL A 113 7.90 2.91 -3.35
CA VAL A 113 7.98 1.58 -2.73
C VAL A 113 8.41 0.54 -3.76
N GLY A 114 7.69 0.41 -4.88
CA GLY A 114 8.02 -0.53 -5.94
C GLY A 114 9.40 -0.26 -6.54
N GLY A 115 9.64 0.98 -6.99
CA GLY A 115 10.91 1.42 -7.56
C GLY A 115 12.05 1.35 -6.55
N GLY A 116 11.82 1.74 -5.30
CA GLY A 116 12.81 1.63 -4.22
C GLY A 116 13.24 0.18 -3.97
N VAL A 117 12.29 -0.75 -3.94
CA VAL A 117 12.58 -2.19 -3.76
C VAL A 117 13.29 -2.76 -4.99
N VAL A 118 12.84 -2.43 -6.21
CA VAL A 118 13.51 -2.85 -7.45
C VAL A 118 14.95 -2.33 -7.50
N LEU A 119 15.17 -1.07 -7.15
CA LEU A 119 16.49 -0.49 -7.07
C LEU A 119 17.38 -1.20 -6.03
N ALA A 120 16.84 -1.48 -4.85
CA ALA A 120 17.56 -2.20 -3.81
C ALA A 120 17.96 -3.62 -4.26
N LEU A 121 17.08 -4.34 -4.95
CA LEU A 121 17.35 -5.66 -5.51
C LEU A 121 18.40 -5.58 -6.63
N GLN A 122 18.32 -4.55 -7.48
CA GLN A 122 19.32 -4.31 -8.53
C GLN A 122 20.71 -4.08 -7.92
N LEU A 123 20.81 -3.26 -6.87
CA LEU A 123 22.07 -3.00 -6.17
C LEU A 123 22.59 -4.22 -5.40
N ALA A 124 21.71 -5.11 -4.98
CA ALA A 124 22.05 -6.38 -4.34
C ALA A 124 22.49 -7.49 -5.34
N GLY A 125 22.63 -7.16 -6.63
CA GLY A 125 23.09 -8.10 -7.65
C GLY A 125 21.98 -8.85 -8.37
N SER A 126 20.75 -8.36 -8.33
CA SER A 126 19.58 -8.93 -9.05
C SER A 126 19.36 -10.42 -8.74
N PRO A 127 19.06 -10.79 -7.48
CA PRO A 127 18.94 -12.18 -7.10
C PRO A 127 17.81 -12.89 -7.85
N ASP A 128 18.05 -14.11 -8.29
CA ASP A 128 17.03 -14.99 -8.83
C ASP A 128 16.21 -15.62 -7.69
N PHE A 129 14.90 -15.73 -7.89
CA PHE A 129 14.00 -16.38 -6.95
C PHE A 129 13.43 -17.67 -7.55
N SER A 130 13.30 -18.71 -6.72
CA SER A 130 12.33 -19.76 -7.04
C SER A 130 10.91 -19.20 -6.87
N GLY A 131 9.93 -19.78 -7.56
CA GLY A 131 8.55 -19.29 -7.47
C GLY A 131 7.99 -19.27 -6.04
N SER A 132 8.36 -20.26 -5.21
CA SER A 132 7.97 -20.29 -3.80
C SER A 132 8.66 -19.19 -2.97
N ALA A 133 9.95 -18.96 -3.18
CA ALA A 133 10.69 -17.90 -2.52
C ALA A 133 10.14 -16.51 -2.91
N TYR A 134 9.80 -16.35 -4.19
CA TYR A 134 9.17 -15.13 -4.68
C TYR A 134 7.79 -14.89 -4.02
N ALA A 135 6.99 -15.93 -3.84
CA ALA A 135 5.69 -15.81 -3.16
C ALA A 135 5.83 -15.31 -1.72
N VAL A 136 6.81 -15.82 -0.97
CA VAL A 136 7.12 -15.34 0.39
C VAL A 136 7.58 -13.89 0.36
N PHE A 137 8.51 -13.56 -0.54
CA PHE A 137 8.97 -12.17 -0.74
C PHE A 137 7.81 -11.24 -1.09
N LYS A 138 6.92 -11.66 -1.99
CA LYS A 138 5.74 -10.89 -2.42
C LYS A 138 4.74 -10.67 -1.28
N THR A 139 4.61 -11.66 -0.38
CA THR A 139 3.81 -11.49 0.85
C THR A 139 4.35 -10.35 1.71
N ALA A 140 5.65 -10.35 1.97
CA ALA A 140 6.30 -9.29 2.73
C ALA A 140 6.20 -7.93 2.01
N PHE A 141 6.40 -7.91 0.69
CA PHE A 141 6.28 -6.70 -0.13
C PHE A 141 4.88 -6.10 -0.09
N GLY A 142 3.82 -6.89 -0.26
CA GLY A 142 2.43 -6.43 -0.18
C GLY A 142 2.07 -5.85 1.19
N GLY A 143 2.56 -6.48 2.26
CA GLY A 143 2.46 -5.96 3.61
C GLY A 143 3.20 -4.63 3.78
N LEU A 144 4.43 -4.54 3.28
CA LEU A 144 5.27 -3.33 3.34
C LEU A 144 4.60 -2.14 2.62
N VAL A 145 4.13 -2.34 1.38
CA VAL A 145 3.41 -1.30 0.61
C VAL A 145 2.23 -0.77 1.43
N THR A 146 1.47 -1.66 2.07
CA THR A 146 0.32 -1.27 2.87
C THR A 146 0.74 -0.50 4.12
N VAL A 147 1.73 -0.98 4.88
CA VAL A 147 2.20 -0.31 6.11
C VAL A 147 2.70 1.10 5.81
N LEU A 148 3.40 1.30 4.70
CA LEU A 148 3.97 2.60 4.34
C LEU A 148 2.91 3.59 3.82
N LEU A 149 1.94 3.13 3.02
CA LEU A 149 1.01 4.02 2.34
C LEU A 149 -0.35 4.15 3.02
N GLN A 150 -0.77 3.16 3.82
CA GLN A 150 -2.05 3.18 4.52
C GLN A 150 -2.24 4.41 5.41
N PRO A 151 -1.26 4.85 6.23
CA PRO A 151 -1.41 6.05 7.04
C PRO A 151 -1.67 7.29 6.18
N VAL A 152 -0.94 7.43 5.07
CA VAL A 152 -1.11 8.56 4.14
C VAL A 152 -2.53 8.58 3.58
N MET A 153 -3.04 7.41 3.18
CA MET A 153 -4.40 7.25 2.66
C MET A 153 -5.46 7.59 3.71
N VAL A 154 -5.32 7.08 4.93
CA VAL A 154 -6.26 7.36 6.03
C VAL A 154 -6.29 8.86 6.35
N PHE A 155 -5.13 9.49 6.49
CA PHE A 155 -5.06 10.93 6.74
C PHE A 155 -5.67 11.76 5.60
N ALA A 156 -5.35 11.43 4.34
CA ALA A 156 -5.87 12.16 3.19
C ALA A 156 -7.40 12.04 3.08
N ALA A 157 -7.95 10.85 3.33
CA ALA A 157 -9.39 10.61 3.31
C ALA A 157 -10.13 11.41 4.39
N LEU A 158 -9.60 11.45 5.61
CA LEU A 158 -10.20 12.19 6.73
C LEU A 158 -10.09 13.71 6.53
N GLU A 159 -8.95 14.22 6.02
CA GLU A 159 -8.78 15.64 5.72
C GLU A 159 -9.72 16.13 4.61
N GLY A 160 -9.99 15.30 3.62
CA GLY A 160 -10.97 15.61 2.57
C GLY A 160 -12.39 15.81 3.12
N LEU A 161 -12.72 15.13 4.22
CA LEU A 161 -14.02 15.26 4.89
C LEU A 161 -14.14 16.53 5.75
N GLU A 162 -13.04 16.98 6.36
CA GLU A 162 -13.05 18.23 7.15
C GLU A 162 -13.15 19.49 6.26
N ARG A 163 -12.90 19.34 4.95
CA ARG A 163 -12.96 20.44 3.97
C ARG A 163 -14.28 20.50 3.18
N ALA A 164 -15.11 19.47 3.23
CA ALA A 164 -16.39 19.34 2.53
C ALA A 164 -17.56 19.79 3.38
#